data_41d5c01f5fe2a4d83201caa1cd4c4ba4
#
_entry.id   41d5c01f5fe2a4d83201caa1cd4c4ba4
#
_cell.length_a   1.000
_cell.length_b   1.000
_cell.length_c   1.000
_cell.angle_alpha   90.00
_cell.angle_beta   90.00
_cell.angle_gamma   90.00
#
_symmetry.space_group_name_H-M   'P 1'
#
loop_
_entity.id
_entity.type
_entity.pdbx_description
1 polymer ?
#
loop_
_entity_poly.entity_id
_entity_poly.type
_entity_poly.pdbx_seq_one_letter_code
_entity_poly.pdbx_strand_id
1 'polypeptide(L)'
;MSQHTLLPWFAPRLSPGISRVLTSIGHRTVLQRGDQIGTSTFFRRVVFVQSGLLAQGVINPGTSSPFMLTLSAAHSFGVPTRAIDALDNLPRRYWAVCRCEVLTVAPEIFLRVIEIDPNWNEELNRYALRRAFCERLGLMVCQAAAPEERFGVFLTVLLKACGTTNIEEFPAKSFVRLSCAPSRRFMATLLNCQLEQIDTIFRDWIRNGAVKIVDHK
;
A
#
# COMPACT_ATOMS: atom_id res chain seq x y z
N MET A 1 9.47 14.73 17.30
CA MET A 1 9.93 13.82 16.21
C MET A 1 8.84 12.80 16.00
N SER A 2 8.05 12.92 14.94
CA SER A 2 7.02 11.92 14.63
C SER A 2 7.75 10.61 14.32
N GLN A 3 7.63 9.62 15.20
CA GLN A 3 8.11 8.26 14.97
C GLN A 3 7.31 7.72 13.80
N HIS A 4 7.92 7.71 12.62
CA HIS A 4 7.33 7.10 11.44
C HIS A 4 7.30 5.58 11.65
N THR A 5 6.20 5.08 12.16
CA THR A 5 5.98 3.66 12.39
C THR A 5 6.10 2.90 11.06
N LEU A 6 6.94 1.87 11.03
CA LEU A 6 7.02 0.93 9.91
C LEU A 6 5.78 0.02 9.97
N LEU A 7 5.05 -0.05 8.87
CA LEU A 7 3.84 -0.85 8.77
C LEU A 7 4.07 -2.03 7.84
N PRO A 8 3.89 -3.29 8.30
CA PRO A 8 3.97 -4.46 7.42
C PRO A 8 3.14 -4.27 6.16
N TRP A 9 3.66 -4.70 5.02
CA TRP A 9 3.07 -4.60 3.67
C TRP A 9 2.83 -3.19 3.12
N PHE A 10 2.93 -2.13 3.92
CA PHE A 10 2.61 -0.78 3.46
C PHE A 10 3.86 0.04 3.17
N ALA A 11 3.89 0.65 1.99
CA ALA A 11 4.90 1.65 1.67
C ALA A 11 4.84 2.82 2.66
N PRO A 12 5.97 3.34 3.12
CA PRO A 12 5.98 4.47 4.05
C PRO A 12 5.41 5.73 3.40
N ARG A 13 4.99 6.68 4.21
CA ARG A 13 4.60 8.00 3.72
C ARG A 13 5.85 8.83 3.40
N LEU A 14 5.75 9.65 2.37
CA LEU A 14 6.72 10.69 2.06
C LEU A 14 6.56 11.87 3.03
N SER A 15 7.59 12.68 3.15
CA SER A 15 7.49 13.92 3.89
C SER A 15 6.45 14.87 3.31
N PRO A 16 5.91 15.77 4.13
CA PRO A 16 5.00 16.80 3.65
C PRO A 16 5.63 17.72 2.58
N GLY A 17 6.96 17.91 2.60
CA GLY A 17 7.69 18.71 1.61
C GLY A 17 7.61 18.10 0.22
N ILE A 18 8.11 16.88 0.07
CA ILE A 18 8.06 16.13 -1.21
C ILE A 18 6.62 15.92 -1.68
N SER A 19 5.72 15.56 -0.76
CA SER A 19 4.29 15.36 -1.09
C SER A 19 3.65 16.60 -1.68
N ARG A 20 3.90 17.79 -1.11
CA ARG A 20 3.37 19.07 -1.63
C ARG A 20 3.88 19.37 -3.03
N VAL A 21 5.17 19.16 -3.27
CA VAL A 21 5.75 19.40 -4.59
C VAL A 21 5.16 18.44 -5.62
N LEU A 22 5.08 17.14 -5.31
CA LEU A 22 4.44 16.17 -6.21
C LEU A 22 2.99 16.53 -6.50
N THR A 23 2.27 17.07 -5.53
CA THR A 23 0.89 17.54 -5.71
C THR A 23 0.80 18.73 -6.65
N SER A 24 1.81 19.63 -6.64
CA SER A 24 1.80 20.83 -7.49
C SER A 24 2.19 20.57 -8.95
N ILE A 25 3.04 19.56 -9.21
CA ILE A 25 3.56 19.27 -10.56
C ILE A 25 2.96 18.02 -11.21
N GLY A 26 2.23 17.22 -10.43
CA GLY A 26 1.73 15.93 -10.87
C GLY A 26 0.46 16.05 -11.73
N HIS A 27 0.39 15.23 -12.77
CA HIS A 27 -0.85 15.06 -13.54
C HIS A 27 -1.77 14.07 -12.81
N ARG A 28 -2.99 14.51 -12.52
CA ARG A 28 -4.00 13.75 -11.78
C ARG A 28 -4.66 12.70 -12.66
N THR A 29 -4.76 11.49 -12.16
CA THR A 29 -5.49 10.38 -12.78
C THR A 29 -6.31 9.65 -11.71
N VAL A 30 -7.55 9.31 -12.04
CA VAL A 30 -8.43 8.52 -11.18
C VAL A 30 -8.47 7.09 -11.70
N LEU A 31 -8.19 6.14 -10.82
CA LEU A 31 -8.26 4.71 -11.08
C LEU A 31 -9.47 4.14 -10.34
N GLN A 32 -10.26 3.34 -11.02
CA GLN A 32 -11.34 2.58 -10.39
C GLN A 32 -10.79 1.28 -9.78
N ARG A 33 -11.55 0.66 -8.89
CA ARG A 33 -11.19 -0.63 -8.31
C ARG A 33 -10.94 -1.67 -9.40
N GLY A 34 -9.78 -2.31 -9.35
CA GLY A 34 -9.35 -3.32 -10.31
C GLY A 34 -8.61 -2.78 -11.53
N ASP A 35 -8.62 -1.46 -11.75
CA ASP A 35 -7.84 -0.87 -12.84
C ASP A 35 -6.37 -1.20 -12.66
N GLN A 36 -5.76 -1.71 -13.74
CA GLN A 36 -4.35 -2.01 -13.78
C GLN A 36 -3.58 -0.84 -14.36
N ILE A 37 -2.47 -0.53 -13.74
CA ILE A 37 -1.51 0.41 -14.29
C ILE A 37 -0.63 -0.38 -15.25
N GLY A 38 -0.80 -0.12 -16.55
CA GLY A 38 -0.02 -0.79 -17.60
C GLY A 38 1.47 -0.49 -17.46
N THR A 39 2.27 -1.52 -17.56
CA THR A 39 3.73 -1.46 -17.42
C THR A 39 4.37 -0.49 -18.43
N SER A 40 3.85 -0.41 -19.66
CA SER A 40 4.40 0.42 -20.73
C SER A 40 4.25 1.94 -20.50
N THR A 41 3.15 2.36 -19.88
CA THR A 41 2.85 3.79 -19.67
C THR A 41 3.44 4.33 -18.38
N PHE A 42 3.52 3.50 -17.34
CA PHE A 42 3.94 3.92 -16.00
C PHE A 42 5.39 3.61 -15.65
N PHE A 43 6.07 2.69 -16.35
CA PHE A 43 7.52 2.48 -16.18
C PHE A 43 8.37 3.72 -16.47
N ARG A 44 7.79 4.71 -17.13
CA ARG A 44 8.43 5.98 -17.46
C ARG A 44 7.91 7.14 -16.61
N ARG A 45 7.16 6.88 -15.52
CA ARG A 45 6.61 7.94 -14.68
C ARG A 45 6.75 7.60 -13.20
N VAL A 46 7.00 8.62 -12.42
CA VAL A 46 6.86 8.56 -10.97
C VAL A 46 5.36 8.59 -10.65
N VAL A 47 4.87 7.62 -9.91
CA VAL A 47 3.47 7.55 -9.48
C VAL A 47 3.39 7.81 -7.99
N PHE A 48 2.62 8.80 -7.60
CA PHE A 48 2.35 9.17 -6.22
C PHE A 48 0.86 8.95 -5.92
N VAL A 49 0.56 8.26 -4.82
CA VAL A 49 -0.83 8.02 -4.39
C VAL A 49 -1.30 9.20 -3.56
N GLN A 50 -2.29 9.92 -4.05
CA GLN A 50 -2.91 11.05 -3.34
C GLN A 50 -4.02 10.57 -2.41
N SER A 51 -4.85 9.64 -2.87
CA SER A 51 -5.88 9.00 -2.05
C SER A 51 -6.17 7.58 -2.53
N GLY A 52 -6.78 6.78 -1.67
CA GLY A 52 -7.11 5.38 -1.97
C GLY A 52 -5.96 4.42 -1.67
N LEU A 53 -5.97 3.26 -2.32
CA LEU A 53 -5.04 2.17 -2.05
C LEU A 53 -4.63 1.49 -3.35
N LEU A 54 -3.34 1.54 -3.66
CA LEU A 54 -2.72 0.89 -4.80
C LEU A 54 -1.92 -0.32 -4.34
N ALA A 55 -2.07 -1.46 -5.03
CA ALA A 55 -1.28 -2.65 -4.79
C ALA A 55 -0.16 -2.78 -5.84
N GLN A 56 0.99 -3.25 -5.40
CA GLN A 56 2.07 -3.77 -6.21
C GLN A 56 2.21 -5.26 -5.91
N GLY A 57 2.25 -6.09 -6.94
CA GLY A 57 2.54 -7.52 -6.80
C GLY A 57 3.75 -7.91 -7.62
N VAL A 58 4.67 -8.66 -7.03
CA VAL A 58 5.72 -9.38 -7.75
C VAL A 58 5.08 -10.60 -8.37
N ILE A 59 5.27 -10.79 -9.67
CA ILE A 59 4.63 -11.85 -10.44
C ILE A 59 5.56 -13.05 -10.54
N ASN A 60 5.03 -14.21 -10.20
CA ASN A 60 5.73 -15.46 -10.46
C ASN A 60 5.70 -15.76 -11.97
N PRO A 61 6.85 -15.84 -12.64
CA PRO A 61 6.89 -16.10 -14.09
C PRO A 61 6.20 -17.40 -14.50
N GLY A 62 6.24 -18.42 -13.64
CA GLY A 62 5.66 -19.73 -13.94
C GLY A 62 4.13 -19.78 -13.81
N THR A 63 3.51 -18.93 -13.00
CA THR A 63 2.06 -18.98 -12.74
C THR A 63 1.33 -17.70 -13.13
N SER A 64 2.06 -16.65 -13.49
CA SER A 64 1.51 -15.30 -13.72
C SER A 64 0.72 -14.73 -12.52
N SER A 65 0.82 -15.36 -11.35
CA SER A 65 0.14 -14.95 -10.13
C SER A 65 1.04 -14.08 -9.25
N PRO A 66 0.52 -13.05 -8.60
CA PRO A 66 1.29 -12.29 -7.62
C PRO A 66 1.53 -13.14 -6.37
N PHE A 67 2.78 -13.18 -5.90
CA PHE A 67 3.15 -13.94 -4.70
C PHE A 67 3.68 -13.05 -3.56
N MET A 68 4.07 -11.83 -3.86
CA MET A 68 4.47 -10.85 -2.87
C MET A 68 3.76 -9.53 -3.16
N LEU A 69 3.03 -9.03 -2.18
CA LEU A 69 2.23 -7.82 -2.32
C LEU A 69 2.75 -6.72 -1.40
N THR A 70 2.79 -5.51 -1.95
CA THR A 70 3.02 -4.27 -1.20
C THR A 70 1.88 -3.31 -1.49
N LEU A 71 1.48 -2.56 -0.48
CA LEU A 71 0.40 -1.59 -0.57
C LEU A 71 0.95 -0.18 -0.46
N SER A 72 0.43 0.71 -1.29
CA SER A 72 0.71 2.14 -1.24
C SER A 72 -0.59 2.88 -0.93
N ALA A 73 -0.65 3.49 0.25
CA ALA A 73 -1.74 4.35 0.67
C ALA A 73 -1.44 5.82 0.35
N ALA A 74 -2.31 6.73 0.75
CA ALA A 74 -2.12 8.17 0.54
C ALA A 74 -0.76 8.68 1.03
N HIS A 75 -0.16 9.57 0.26
CA HIS A 75 1.15 10.18 0.49
C HIS A 75 2.34 9.21 0.39
N SER A 76 2.23 8.16 -0.41
CA SER A 76 3.34 7.24 -0.71
C SER A 76 3.56 7.09 -2.21
N PHE A 77 4.73 6.59 -2.62
CA PHE A 77 4.93 6.20 -4.01
C PHE A 77 4.13 4.94 -4.35
N GLY A 78 3.33 5.02 -5.40
CA GLY A 78 2.56 3.89 -5.91
C GLY A 78 3.40 2.95 -6.76
N VAL A 79 4.27 3.53 -7.60
CA VAL A 79 5.24 2.81 -8.41
C VAL A 79 6.62 3.33 -8.04
N PRO A 80 7.55 2.48 -7.62
CA PRO A 80 8.91 2.89 -7.32
C PRO A 80 9.59 3.46 -8.57
N THR A 81 10.48 4.40 -8.35
CA THR A 81 11.34 4.91 -9.41
C THR A 81 12.42 3.87 -9.75
N ARG A 82 12.96 3.92 -10.98
CA ARG A 82 14.08 3.04 -11.39
C ARG A 82 15.25 3.01 -10.39
N ALA A 83 15.48 4.11 -9.68
CA ALA A 83 16.53 4.17 -8.66
C ALA A 83 16.28 3.23 -7.47
N ILE A 84 15.01 2.88 -7.21
CA ILE A 84 14.61 2.01 -6.10
C ILE A 84 14.44 0.56 -6.57
N ASP A 85 14.01 0.36 -7.84
CA ASP A 85 13.72 -0.96 -8.42
C ASP A 85 14.89 -1.58 -9.19
N ALA A 86 16.01 -0.87 -9.34
CA ALA A 86 17.14 -1.33 -10.18
C ALA A 86 17.85 -2.59 -9.62
N LEU A 87 17.46 -3.06 -8.45
CA LEU A 87 18.14 -4.18 -7.78
C LEU A 87 17.56 -5.55 -8.14
N ASP A 88 16.35 -5.62 -8.71
CA ASP A 88 15.80 -6.89 -9.18
C ASP A 88 15.06 -6.71 -10.53
N ASN A 89 15.16 -7.69 -11.40
CA ASN A 89 14.47 -7.73 -12.69
C ASN A 89 13.12 -8.48 -12.60
N LEU A 90 12.51 -8.56 -11.44
CA LEU A 90 11.28 -9.28 -11.25
C LEU A 90 10.09 -8.56 -11.89
N PRO A 91 9.25 -9.25 -12.65
CA PRO A 91 8.06 -8.64 -13.23
C PRO A 91 7.08 -8.23 -12.14
N ARG A 92 6.55 -7.02 -12.25
CA ARG A 92 5.59 -6.45 -11.31
C ARG A 92 4.31 -6.07 -12.00
N ARG A 93 3.22 -6.14 -11.24
CA ARG A 93 1.91 -5.65 -11.65
C ARG A 93 1.40 -4.67 -10.59
N TYR A 94 0.74 -3.62 -11.06
CA TYR A 94 0.16 -2.60 -10.21
C TYR A 94 -1.34 -2.49 -10.48
N TRP A 95 -2.16 -2.39 -9.45
CA TRP A 95 -3.61 -2.24 -9.60
C TRP A 95 -4.22 -1.49 -8.43
N ALA A 96 -5.35 -0.82 -8.68
CA ALA A 96 -6.13 -0.15 -7.66
C ALA A 96 -6.95 -1.17 -6.84
N VAL A 97 -6.75 -1.19 -5.54
CA VAL A 97 -7.52 -2.04 -4.60
C VAL A 97 -8.90 -1.46 -4.33
N CYS A 98 -8.99 -0.14 -4.34
CA CYS A 98 -10.22 0.64 -4.31
C CYS A 98 -10.06 1.84 -5.25
N ARG A 99 -11.07 2.71 -5.34
CA ARG A 99 -10.91 3.96 -6.08
C ARG A 99 -9.70 4.73 -5.56
N CYS A 100 -8.76 4.99 -6.46
CA CYS A 100 -7.50 5.68 -6.15
C CYS A 100 -7.40 6.95 -6.98
N GLU A 101 -6.85 7.98 -6.36
CA GLU A 101 -6.37 9.15 -7.05
C GLU A 101 -4.84 9.12 -7.01
N VAL A 102 -4.24 9.12 -8.19
CA VAL A 102 -2.80 9.11 -8.35
C VAL A 102 -2.32 10.33 -9.11
N LEU A 103 -1.14 10.80 -8.77
CA LEU A 103 -0.42 11.83 -9.52
C LEU A 103 0.75 11.18 -10.24
N THR A 104 0.92 11.53 -11.49
CA THR A 104 2.02 11.04 -12.32
C THR A 104 2.94 12.20 -12.70
N VAL A 105 4.24 12.00 -12.54
CA VAL A 105 5.29 12.99 -12.85
C VAL A 105 6.30 12.35 -13.78
N ALA A 106 6.76 13.11 -14.78
CA ALA A 106 7.87 12.66 -15.62
C ALA A 106 9.15 12.51 -14.78
N PRO A 107 9.94 11.43 -14.95
CA PRO A 107 11.14 11.20 -14.14
C PRO A 107 12.12 12.35 -14.19
N GLU A 108 12.27 12.99 -15.33
CA GLU A 108 13.19 14.10 -15.55
C GLU A 108 12.77 15.34 -14.73
N ILE A 109 11.45 15.59 -14.64
CA ILE A 109 10.90 16.67 -13.81
C ILE A 109 11.10 16.34 -12.33
N PHE A 110 10.82 15.09 -11.96
CA PHE A 110 10.99 14.64 -10.59
C PHE A 110 12.45 14.76 -10.12
N LEU A 111 13.42 14.32 -10.93
CA LEU A 111 14.84 14.43 -10.61
C LEU A 111 15.29 15.88 -10.45
N ARG A 112 14.89 16.77 -11.36
CA ARG A 112 15.20 18.22 -11.22
C ARG A 112 14.64 18.81 -9.93
N VAL A 113 13.47 18.39 -9.53
CA VAL A 113 12.86 18.86 -8.27
C VAL A 113 13.63 18.34 -7.06
N ILE A 114 14.05 17.09 -7.06
CA ILE A 114 14.82 16.51 -5.96
C ILE A 114 16.22 17.16 -5.83
N GLU A 115 16.80 17.61 -6.93
CA GLU A 115 18.09 18.33 -6.95
C GLU A 115 18.02 19.72 -6.32
N ILE A 116 16.83 20.32 -6.18
CA ILE A 116 16.67 21.66 -5.58
C ILE A 116 17.04 21.65 -4.09
N ASP A 117 16.74 20.56 -3.38
CA ASP A 117 17.04 20.43 -1.95
C ASP A 117 17.85 19.14 -1.70
N PRO A 118 19.13 19.24 -1.33
CA PRO A 118 19.97 18.07 -1.04
C PRO A 118 19.38 17.12 0.02
N ASN A 119 18.57 17.62 0.96
CA ASN A 119 17.93 16.80 1.97
C ASN A 119 16.89 15.86 1.37
N TRP A 120 16.31 16.17 0.22
CA TRP A 120 15.33 15.30 -0.44
C TRP A 120 15.96 14.04 -1.00
N ASN A 121 17.20 14.08 -1.48
CA ASN A 121 17.93 12.87 -1.88
C ASN A 121 18.12 11.92 -0.69
N GLU A 122 18.53 12.46 0.46
CA GLU A 122 18.69 11.65 1.67
C GLU A 122 17.34 11.10 2.14
N GLU A 123 16.29 11.90 2.06
CA GLU A 123 14.94 11.45 2.39
C GLU A 123 14.46 10.32 1.47
N LEU A 124 14.71 10.39 0.17
CA LEU A 124 14.38 9.32 -0.78
C LEU A 124 15.14 8.04 -0.49
N ASN A 125 16.42 8.12 -0.15
CA ASN A 125 17.22 6.98 0.26
C ASN A 125 16.66 6.34 1.54
N ARG A 126 16.32 7.14 2.54
CA ARG A 126 15.64 6.66 3.75
C ARG A 126 14.27 6.06 3.44
N TYR A 127 13.51 6.65 2.52
CA TYR A 127 12.24 6.10 2.06
C TYR A 127 12.41 4.71 1.45
N ALA A 128 13.40 4.52 0.56
CA ALA A 128 13.68 3.23 -0.06
C ALA A 128 14.02 2.15 0.97
N LEU A 129 14.91 2.46 1.91
CA LEU A 129 15.26 1.55 3.01
C LEU A 129 14.03 1.19 3.86
N ARG A 130 13.23 2.18 4.26
CA ARG A 130 12.02 1.96 5.07
C ARG A 130 10.99 1.13 4.32
N ARG A 131 10.84 1.33 3.01
CA ARG A 131 9.97 0.52 2.17
C ARG A 131 10.41 -0.94 2.17
N ALA A 132 11.71 -1.21 1.96
CA ALA A 132 12.24 -2.57 2.02
C ALA A 132 11.99 -3.23 3.40
N PHE A 133 12.12 -2.47 4.49
CA PHE A 133 11.78 -2.97 5.83
C PHE A 133 10.29 -3.26 5.98
N CYS A 134 9.38 -2.43 5.46
CA CYS A 134 7.94 -2.70 5.51
C CYS A 134 7.57 -3.98 4.74
N GLU A 135 8.18 -4.20 3.57
CA GLU A 135 8.01 -5.41 2.79
C GLU A 135 8.52 -6.65 3.55
N ARG A 136 9.71 -6.56 4.13
CA ARG A 136 10.28 -7.63 4.96
C ARG A 136 9.44 -7.93 6.19
N LEU A 137 8.93 -6.91 6.88
CA LEU A 137 8.03 -7.11 8.02
C LEU A 137 6.76 -7.86 7.62
N GLY A 138 6.19 -7.55 6.45
CA GLY A 138 5.04 -8.27 5.91
C GLY A 138 5.32 -9.76 5.71
N LEU A 139 6.49 -10.10 5.15
CA LEU A 139 6.92 -11.49 4.98
C LEU A 139 7.13 -12.20 6.34
N MET A 140 7.75 -11.51 7.30
CA MET A 140 7.95 -12.06 8.64
C MET A 140 6.63 -12.37 9.35
N VAL A 141 5.65 -11.48 9.27
CA VAL A 141 4.30 -11.74 9.81
C VAL A 141 3.67 -12.95 9.14
N CYS A 142 3.80 -13.09 7.81
CA CYS A 142 3.29 -14.25 7.09
C CYS A 142 3.96 -15.57 7.49
N GLN A 143 5.20 -15.53 7.97
CA GLN A 143 5.93 -16.73 8.39
C GLN A 143 5.72 -17.06 9.87
N ALA A 144 5.65 -16.05 10.73
CA ALA A 144 5.67 -16.22 12.18
C ALA A 144 4.28 -16.34 12.83
N ALA A 145 3.23 -15.78 12.21
CA ALA A 145 1.90 -15.68 12.80
C ALA A 145 0.90 -16.66 12.18
N ALA A 146 -0.10 -17.07 12.95
CA ALA A 146 -1.23 -17.85 12.45
C ALA A 146 -2.13 -17.01 11.52
N PRO A 147 -2.93 -17.62 10.63
CA PRO A 147 -3.77 -16.89 9.67
C PRO A 147 -4.68 -15.81 10.29
N GLU A 148 -5.29 -16.10 11.43
CA GLU A 148 -6.15 -15.15 12.15
C GLU A 148 -5.36 -13.96 12.71
N GLU A 149 -4.18 -14.21 13.27
CA GLU A 149 -3.28 -13.17 13.76
C GLU A 149 -2.78 -12.27 12.62
N ARG A 150 -2.40 -12.87 11.47
CA ARG A 150 -2.03 -12.11 10.24
C ARG A 150 -3.16 -11.18 9.82
N PHE A 151 -4.39 -11.69 9.85
CA PHE A 151 -5.57 -10.92 9.49
C PHE A 151 -5.80 -9.75 10.47
N GLY A 152 -5.68 -9.99 11.78
CA GLY A 152 -5.77 -8.95 12.82
C GLY A 152 -4.70 -7.86 12.66
N VAL A 153 -3.44 -8.27 12.44
CA VAL A 153 -2.33 -7.34 12.16
C VAL A 153 -2.63 -6.54 10.90
N PHE A 154 -3.07 -7.19 9.82
CA PHE A 154 -3.39 -6.51 8.56
C PHE A 154 -4.48 -5.46 8.73
N LEU A 155 -5.59 -5.76 9.40
CA LEU A 155 -6.66 -4.79 9.63
C LEU A 155 -6.17 -3.59 10.45
N THR A 156 -5.38 -3.83 11.49
CA THR A 156 -4.80 -2.76 12.31
C THR A 156 -3.88 -1.85 11.48
N VAL A 157 -3.04 -2.45 10.64
CA VAL A 157 -2.11 -1.71 9.78
C VAL A 157 -2.86 -0.95 8.69
N LEU A 158 -3.90 -1.55 8.10
CA LEU A 158 -4.76 -0.92 7.09
C LEU A 158 -5.44 0.33 7.66
N LEU A 159 -5.98 0.25 8.88
CA LEU A 159 -6.58 1.39 9.56
C LEU A 159 -5.57 2.53 9.77
N LYS A 160 -4.36 2.21 10.24
CA LYS A 160 -3.28 3.19 10.42
C LYS A 160 -2.82 3.81 9.09
N ALA A 161 -2.67 3.01 8.05
CA ALA A 161 -2.20 3.46 6.74
C ALA A 161 -3.21 4.36 6.04
N CYS A 162 -4.50 4.03 6.12
CA CYS A 162 -5.58 4.82 5.51
C CYS A 162 -5.92 6.10 6.29
N GLY A 163 -5.30 6.32 7.45
CA GLY A 163 -5.41 7.59 8.19
C GLY A 163 -6.79 7.83 8.78
N THR A 164 -7.59 6.79 8.92
CA THR A 164 -9.01 6.94 9.28
C THR A 164 -9.21 7.26 10.76
N THR A 165 -8.17 7.07 11.62
CA THR A 165 -8.32 7.41 13.05
C THR A 165 -7.06 7.14 13.89
N ASN A 166 -6.94 7.85 14.99
CA ASN A 166 -6.14 7.48 16.15
C ASN A 166 -6.81 6.26 16.80
N ILE A 167 -6.30 5.06 16.52
CA ILE A 167 -6.86 3.79 17.03
C ILE A 167 -6.85 3.77 18.58
N GLU A 168 -5.95 4.55 19.19
CA GLU A 168 -5.80 4.66 20.64
C GLU A 168 -6.95 5.45 21.32
N GLU A 169 -7.73 6.21 20.55
CA GLU A 169 -8.84 7.05 21.06
C GLU A 169 -10.22 6.40 20.93
N PHE A 170 -10.30 5.14 20.41
CA PHE A 170 -11.60 4.50 20.24
C PHE A 170 -12.14 3.90 21.54
N PRO A 171 -13.36 4.28 21.94
CA PRO A 171 -14.07 3.56 22.99
C PRO A 171 -14.29 2.10 22.54
N ALA A 172 -14.11 1.15 23.45
CA ALA A 172 -14.14 -0.30 23.19
C ALA A 172 -15.42 -0.84 22.49
N LYS A 173 -16.42 -0.01 22.27
CA LYS A 173 -17.70 -0.35 21.62
C LYS A 173 -17.92 0.37 20.27
N SER A 174 -16.92 1.06 19.74
CA SER A 174 -17.06 1.82 18.49
C SER A 174 -16.56 1.01 17.29
N PHE A 175 -17.28 1.11 16.16
CA PHE A 175 -16.85 0.54 14.88
C PHE A 175 -16.14 1.59 14.06
N VAL A 176 -14.99 1.21 13.50
CA VAL A 176 -14.28 2.01 12.52
C VAL A 176 -14.70 1.58 11.12
N ARG A 177 -15.13 2.54 10.32
CA ARG A 177 -15.47 2.30 8.92
C ARG A 177 -14.23 2.35 8.08
N LEU A 178 -13.91 1.26 7.38
CA LEU A 178 -12.88 1.25 6.35
C LEU A 178 -13.43 1.91 5.08
N SER A 179 -12.76 2.94 4.61
CA SER A 179 -13.06 3.60 3.33
C SER A 179 -12.69 2.73 2.12
N CYS A 180 -11.80 1.77 2.34
CA CYS A 180 -11.35 0.81 1.36
C CYS A 180 -11.36 -0.59 1.97
N ALA A 181 -12.22 -1.47 1.45
CA ALA A 181 -12.26 -2.87 1.84
C ALA A 181 -11.64 -3.74 0.73
N PRO A 182 -10.42 -4.27 0.93
CA PRO A 182 -9.82 -5.22 0.00
C PRO A 182 -10.69 -6.48 -0.16
N SER A 183 -10.67 -7.10 -1.35
CA SER A 183 -11.40 -8.36 -1.54
C SER A 183 -10.78 -9.49 -0.73
N ARG A 184 -11.58 -10.51 -0.36
CA ARG A 184 -11.10 -11.69 0.36
C ARG A 184 -9.98 -12.41 -0.40
N ARG A 185 -10.11 -12.52 -1.72
CA ARG A 185 -9.07 -13.10 -2.58
C ARG A 185 -7.76 -12.31 -2.53
N PHE A 186 -7.85 -10.99 -2.51
CA PHE A 186 -6.69 -10.13 -2.34
C PHE A 186 -6.02 -10.34 -0.97
N MET A 187 -6.82 -10.39 0.10
CA MET A 187 -6.32 -10.65 1.45
C MET A 187 -5.68 -12.03 1.58
N ALA A 188 -6.27 -13.06 0.98
CA ALA A 188 -5.70 -14.40 0.94
C ALA A 188 -4.30 -14.40 0.32
N THR A 189 -4.12 -13.72 -0.82
CA THR A 189 -2.81 -13.58 -1.47
C THR A 189 -1.82 -12.78 -0.61
N LEU A 190 -2.24 -11.62 -0.07
CA LEU A 190 -1.39 -10.75 0.75
C LEU A 190 -0.89 -11.45 2.02
N LEU A 191 -1.79 -12.20 2.67
CA LEU A 191 -1.53 -12.84 3.96
C LEU A 191 -0.94 -14.25 3.82
N ASN A 192 -0.73 -14.70 2.58
CA ASN A 192 -0.29 -16.06 2.28
C ASN A 192 -1.18 -17.11 2.96
N CYS A 193 -2.48 -17.00 2.74
CA CYS A 193 -3.52 -17.90 3.26
C CYS A 193 -4.34 -18.49 2.12
N GLN A 194 -5.00 -19.62 2.39
CA GLN A 194 -6.05 -20.12 1.49
C GLN A 194 -7.30 -19.23 1.61
N LEU A 195 -8.07 -19.14 0.51
CA LEU A 195 -9.29 -18.31 0.50
C LEU A 195 -10.30 -18.79 1.55
N GLU A 196 -10.43 -20.09 1.72
CA GLU A 196 -11.31 -20.73 2.71
C GLU A 196 -10.95 -20.35 4.15
N GLN A 197 -9.64 -20.19 4.45
CA GLN A 197 -9.19 -19.71 5.76
C GLN A 197 -9.64 -18.27 6.00
N ILE A 198 -9.47 -17.40 5.01
CA ILE A 198 -9.96 -16.01 5.10
C ILE A 198 -11.48 -15.96 5.24
N ASP A 199 -12.22 -16.78 4.50
CA ASP A 199 -13.69 -16.84 4.61
C ASP A 199 -14.15 -17.33 5.98
N THR A 200 -13.43 -18.28 6.58
CA THR A 200 -13.73 -18.76 7.94
C THR A 200 -13.45 -17.67 8.98
N ILE A 201 -12.29 -17.02 8.92
CA ILE A 201 -11.94 -15.92 9.83
C ILE A 201 -12.99 -14.80 9.75
N PHE A 202 -13.37 -14.39 8.55
CA PHE A 202 -14.41 -13.37 8.37
C PHE A 202 -15.75 -13.76 8.99
N ARG A 203 -16.18 -15.00 8.77
CA ARG A 203 -17.44 -15.53 9.31
C ARG A 203 -17.43 -15.50 10.84
N ASP A 204 -16.34 -15.93 11.44
CA ASP A 204 -16.20 -15.97 12.89
C ASP A 204 -16.13 -14.56 13.50
N TRP A 205 -15.40 -13.64 12.86
CA TRP A 205 -15.33 -12.25 13.32
C TRP A 205 -16.65 -11.49 13.15
N ILE A 206 -17.45 -11.81 12.11
CA ILE A 206 -18.81 -11.28 11.97
C ILE A 206 -19.73 -11.86 13.07
N ARG A 207 -19.65 -13.16 13.33
CA ARG A 207 -20.43 -13.82 14.36
C ARG A 207 -20.15 -13.25 15.75
N ASN A 208 -18.88 -12.96 16.03
CA ASN A 208 -18.43 -12.41 17.31
C ASN A 208 -18.60 -10.87 17.40
N GLY A 209 -19.13 -10.23 16.35
CA GLY A 209 -19.37 -8.80 16.31
C GLY A 209 -18.10 -7.94 16.15
N ALA A 210 -16.94 -8.53 15.84
CA ALA A 210 -15.69 -7.81 15.62
C ALA A 210 -15.66 -7.07 14.27
N VAL A 211 -16.38 -7.58 13.28
CA VAL A 211 -16.50 -6.99 11.94
C VAL A 211 -17.98 -6.88 11.57
N LYS A 212 -18.38 -5.79 10.94
CA LYS A 212 -19.69 -5.62 10.30
C LYS A 212 -19.50 -5.31 8.83
N ILE A 213 -20.27 -5.96 7.98
CA ILE A 213 -20.36 -5.61 6.56
C ILE A 213 -21.47 -4.59 6.42
N VAL A 214 -21.16 -3.43 5.84
CA VAL A 214 -22.15 -2.39 5.54
C VAL A 214 -22.26 -2.33 4.01
N ASP A 215 -23.38 -2.83 3.49
CA ASP A 215 -23.68 -2.71 2.06
C ASP A 215 -23.94 -1.25 1.71
N HIS A 216 -23.24 -0.76 0.71
CA HIS A 216 -23.56 0.51 0.07
C HIS A 216 -24.56 0.23 -1.06
N LYS A 217 -25.80 0.61 -0.81
CA LYS A 217 -26.76 0.80 -1.91
C LYS A 217 -26.40 2.04 -2.70
#